data_cfb495706422514a50d0ae2b85a02624
#
_entry.id   cfb495706422514a50d0ae2b85a02624
#
_cell.length_a   1.000
_cell.length_b   1.000
_cell.length_c   1.000
_cell.angle_alpha   90.00
_cell.angle_beta   90.00
_cell.angle_gamma   90.00
#
_symmetry.space_group_name_H-M   'P 1'
#
loop_
_entity.id
_entity.type
_entity.pdbx_description
1 polymer ?
#
loop_
_entity_poly.entity_id
_entity_poly.type
_entity_poly.pdbx_seq_one_letter_code
_entity_poly.pdbx_strand_id
1 'polypeptide(L)'
;GLYTSIALDSSNNPHISYYDNTNFDLKYASHTINVGWSTTTVNSVGTIGLYCSIALDSSDNPHISYYDSSGGGLRYSSYTATKGWTTSAPDVVGDTGKYTSIALDSSNNPHISYYDETNDDLRYTSHTVNVGWTLSTVDSTDDVGSFTSIALDSSNNPYISYYKTTGQDLLCASHTVNVGWTTNSVFTAGNVGSESSIILDNSKNIH
;
A
#
# COMPACT_ATOMS: atom_id res chain seq x y z
N GLY A 1 -2.61 -16.63 8.37
CA GLY A 1 -2.11 -15.46 7.67
C GLY A 1 -1.92 -14.28 8.60
N LEU A 2 -0.88 -13.51 8.38
CA LEU A 2 -0.63 -12.24 9.06
C LEU A 2 -0.67 -11.11 8.05
N TYR A 3 -0.79 -9.86 8.51
CA TYR A 3 -0.78 -8.67 7.64
C TYR A 3 -1.80 -8.77 6.49
N THR A 4 -3.02 -9.17 6.83
CA THR A 4 -4.08 -9.41 5.84
C THR A 4 -4.66 -8.11 5.30
N SER A 5 -4.93 -8.07 4.00
CA SER A 5 -5.66 -6.99 3.33
C SER A 5 -6.73 -7.58 2.41
N ILE A 6 -7.88 -6.91 2.29
CA ILE A 6 -9.03 -7.39 1.53
C ILE A 6 -9.53 -6.31 0.55
N ALA A 7 -9.90 -6.75 -0.64
CA ALA A 7 -10.65 -5.96 -1.63
C ALA A 7 -11.80 -6.79 -2.18
N LEU A 8 -12.85 -6.14 -2.68
CA LEU A 8 -13.98 -6.79 -3.35
C LEU A 8 -13.91 -6.54 -4.85
N ASP A 9 -14.16 -7.58 -5.65
CA ASP A 9 -14.32 -7.44 -7.09
C ASP A 9 -15.67 -6.81 -7.49
N SER A 10 -15.87 -6.56 -8.77
CA SER A 10 -17.12 -5.98 -9.32
C SER A 10 -18.37 -6.81 -9.03
N SER A 11 -18.21 -8.09 -8.67
CA SER A 11 -19.27 -9.03 -8.30
C SER A 11 -19.39 -9.20 -6.77
N ASN A 12 -18.68 -8.39 -5.97
CA ASN A 12 -18.57 -8.47 -4.51
C ASN A 12 -17.92 -9.77 -3.99
N ASN A 13 -17.11 -10.44 -4.80
CA ASN A 13 -16.31 -11.55 -4.29
C ASN A 13 -15.06 -11.02 -3.57
N PRO A 14 -14.67 -11.59 -2.42
CA PRO A 14 -13.50 -11.15 -1.69
C PRO A 14 -12.20 -11.68 -2.29
N HIS A 15 -11.22 -10.79 -2.34
CA HIS A 15 -9.83 -11.02 -2.70
C HIS A 15 -8.96 -10.61 -1.52
N ILE A 16 -8.09 -11.51 -1.05
CA ILE A 16 -7.29 -11.31 0.16
C ILE A 16 -5.81 -11.56 -0.14
N SER A 17 -4.96 -10.61 0.21
CA SER A 17 -3.53 -10.83 0.33
C SER A 17 -3.16 -11.13 1.78
N TYR A 18 -2.16 -11.98 2.02
CA TYR A 18 -1.69 -12.29 3.36
C TYR A 18 -0.28 -12.88 3.35
N TYR A 19 0.41 -12.72 4.47
CA TYR A 19 1.70 -13.35 4.72
C TYR A 19 1.50 -14.74 5.35
N ASP A 20 2.12 -15.76 4.76
CA ASP A 20 2.18 -17.12 5.31
C ASP A 20 3.42 -17.25 6.20
N ASN A 21 3.22 -17.17 7.50
CA ASN A 21 4.30 -17.22 8.50
C ASN A 21 4.95 -18.61 8.65
N THR A 22 4.40 -19.64 8.02
CA THR A 22 4.98 -21.00 8.04
C THR A 22 5.99 -21.17 6.93
N ASN A 23 5.66 -20.66 5.72
CA ASN A 23 6.50 -20.79 4.54
C ASN A 23 7.25 -19.51 4.20
N PHE A 24 6.95 -18.40 4.90
CA PHE A 24 7.51 -17.06 4.68
C PHE A 24 7.17 -16.46 3.32
N ASP A 25 5.99 -16.82 2.79
CA ASP A 25 5.53 -16.48 1.45
C ASP A 25 4.47 -15.37 1.47
N LEU A 26 4.40 -14.61 0.34
CA LEU A 26 3.19 -13.84 0.02
C LEU A 26 2.16 -14.76 -0.63
N LYS A 27 0.98 -14.79 -0.06
CA LYS A 27 -0.18 -15.55 -0.54
C LYS A 27 -1.31 -14.62 -0.98
N TYR A 28 -2.11 -15.16 -1.87
CA TYR A 28 -3.37 -14.58 -2.32
C TYR A 28 -4.48 -15.61 -2.25
N ALA A 29 -5.66 -15.20 -1.80
CA ALA A 29 -6.88 -16.01 -1.80
C ALA A 29 -8.02 -15.22 -2.44
N SER A 30 -8.86 -15.89 -3.21
CA SER A 30 -10.10 -15.34 -3.73
C SER A 30 -11.24 -16.33 -3.55
N HIS A 31 -12.46 -15.81 -3.41
CA HIS A 31 -13.67 -16.62 -3.34
C HIS A 31 -14.57 -16.29 -4.51
N THR A 32 -15.12 -17.34 -5.14
CA THR A 32 -16.14 -17.19 -6.18
C THR A 32 -17.38 -17.94 -5.76
N ILE A 33 -18.55 -17.34 -5.91
CA ILE A 33 -19.84 -17.97 -5.59
C ILE A 33 -19.98 -19.30 -6.35
N ASN A 34 -20.41 -20.35 -5.68
CA ASN A 34 -20.54 -21.73 -6.17
C ASN A 34 -19.24 -22.48 -6.48
N VAL A 35 -18.07 -21.84 -6.39
CA VAL A 35 -16.75 -22.49 -6.56
C VAL A 35 -16.03 -22.61 -5.22
N GLY A 36 -16.15 -21.59 -4.36
CA GLY A 36 -15.50 -21.53 -3.05
C GLY A 36 -14.17 -20.76 -3.09
N TRP A 37 -13.35 -21.01 -2.08
CA TRP A 37 -12.03 -20.35 -1.94
C TRP A 37 -10.97 -21.05 -2.79
N SER A 38 -10.17 -20.25 -3.46
CA SER A 38 -8.91 -20.65 -4.10
C SER A 38 -7.75 -19.89 -3.45
N THR A 39 -6.57 -20.52 -3.40
CA THR A 39 -5.35 -19.89 -2.85
C THR A 39 -4.18 -20.07 -3.80
N THR A 40 -3.33 -19.08 -3.89
CA THR A 40 -2.13 -19.09 -4.76
C THR A 40 -0.95 -18.47 -4.02
N THR A 41 0.25 -19.02 -4.21
CA THR A 41 1.49 -18.35 -3.82
C THR A 41 1.83 -17.30 -4.87
N VAL A 42 1.94 -16.05 -4.43
CA VAL A 42 2.29 -14.91 -5.29
C VAL A 42 3.80 -14.81 -5.42
N ASN A 43 4.50 -14.90 -4.31
CA ASN A 43 5.95 -14.85 -4.25
C ASN A 43 6.46 -15.68 -3.06
N SER A 44 7.56 -16.44 -3.26
CA SER A 44 8.17 -17.35 -2.28
C SER A 44 9.70 -17.22 -2.21
N VAL A 45 10.26 -16.10 -2.66
CA VAL A 45 11.71 -15.90 -2.67
C VAL A 45 12.14 -15.14 -1.42
N GLY A 46 12.58 -15.87 -0.40
CA GLY A 46 13.01 -15.30 0.89
C GLY A 46 11.86 -15.15 1.88
N THR A 47 11.96 -14.21 2.82
CA THR A 47 10.89 -13.84 3.75
C THR A 47 10.16 -12.64 3.18
N ILE A 48 9.02 -12.90 2.53
CA ILE A 48 8.39 -11.93 1.64
C ILE A 48 6.86 -11.87 1.84
N GLY A 49 6.28 -10.69 1.76
CA GLY A 49 4.83 -10.50 1.90
C GLY A 49 4.38 -9.91 3.22
N LEU A 50 5.31 -9.42 4.05
CA LEU A 50 4.94 -8.71 5.28
C LEU A 50 4.27 -7.37 4.93
N TYR A 51 3.38 -6.89 5.80
CA TYR A 51 2.66 -5.62 5.66
C TYR A 51 1.93 -5.48 4.31
N CYS A 52 1.45 -6.57 3.71
CA CYS A 52 0.86 -6.52 2.39
C CYS A 52 -0.47 -5.76 2.36
N SER A 53 -0.71 -5.09 1.23
CA SER A 53 -1.95 -4.36 0.92
C SER A 53 -2.40 -4.69 -0.50
N ILE A 54 -3.71 -4.86 -0.71
CA ILE A 54 -4.30 -5.26 -2.00
C ILE A 54 -5.28 -4.21 -2.52
N ALA A 55 -5.23 -3.96 -3.83
CA ALA A 55 -6.27 -3.27 -4.59
C ALA A 55 -6.59 -4.06 -5.86
N LEU A 56 -7.78 -3.87 -6.43
CA LEU A 56 -8.19 -4.48 -7.69
C LEU A 56 -8.29 -3.41 -8.77
N ASP A 57 -7.84 -3.73 -9.98
CA ASP A 57 -8.01 -2.85 -11.14
C ASP A 57 -9.45 -2.92 -11.70
N SER A 58 -9.74 -2.11 -12.70
CA SER A 58 -11.07 -2.06 -13.36
C SER A 58 -11.48 -3.36 -14.07
N SER A 59 -10.57 -4.33 -14.15
CA SER A 59 -10.81 -5.67 -14.70
C SER A 59 -10.75 -6.76 -13.63
N ASP A 60 -10.84 -6.36 -12.35
CA ASP A 60 -10.78 -7.22 -11.16
C ASP A 60 -9.43 -7.96 -10.98
N ASN A 61 -8.36 -7.49 -11.65
CA ASN A 61 -7.05 -8.07 -11.44
C ASN A 61 -6.41 -7.55 -10.13
N PRO A 62 -5.81 -8.42 -9.31
CA PRO A 62 -5.18 -8.00 -8.06
C PRO A 62 -3.81 -7.35 -8.26
N HIS A 63 -3.59 -6.27 -7.52
CA HIS A 63 -2.37 -5.52 -7.34
C HIS A 63 -2.01 -5.54 -5.86
N ILE A 64 -0.80 -5.97 -5.51
CA ILE A 64 -0.37 -6.16 -4.12
C ILE A 64 0.95 -5.44 -3.90
N SER A 65 1.00 -4.53 -2.93
CA SER A 65 2.24 -4.01 -2.38
C SER A 65 2.61 -4.78 -1.11
N TYR A 66 3.90 -4.97 -0.83
CA TYR A 66 4.38 -5.72 0.33
C TYR A 66 5.87 -5.47 0.60
N TYR A 67 6.30 -5.82 1.80
CA TYR A 67 7.69 -5.73 2.24
C TYR A 67 8.41 -7.06 2.08
N ASP A 68 9.64 -6.99 1.58
CA ASP A 68 10.61 -8.08 1.49
C ASP A 68 11.68 -7.90 2.58
N SER A 69 11.58 -8.64 3.67
CA SER A 69 12.54 -8.51 4.78
C SER A 69 13.89 -9.17 4.49
N SER A 70 13.97 -10.05 3.49
CA SER A 70 15.24 -10.65 3.08
C SER A 70 16.09 -9.70 2.24
N GLY A 71 15.45 -8.83 1.46
CA GLY A 71 16.10 -7.84 0.62
C GLY A 71 16.00 -6.40 1.14
N GLY A 72 15.22 -6.18 2.20
CA GLY A 72 15.01 -4.85 2.79
C GLY A 72 14.31 -3.87 1.86
N GLY A 73 13.31 -4.29 1.08
CA GLY A 73 12.72 -3.41 0.06
C GLY A 73 11.23 -3.53 -0.16
N LEU A 74 10.65 -2.44 -0.69
CA LEU A 74 9.29 -2.41 -1.19
C LEU A 74 9.17 -3.29 -2.44
N ARG A 75 8.20 -4.19 -2.44
CA ARG A 75 7.83 -5.02 -3.57
C ARG A 75 6.40 -4.74 -4.02
N TYR A 76 6.15 -5.01 -5.27
CA TYR A 76 4.85 -4.92 -5.89
C TYR A 76 4.64 -6.11 -6.82
N SER A 77 3.47 -6.74 -6.73
CA SER A 77 3.05 -7.80 -7.67
C SER A 77 1.67 -7.49 -8.23
N SER A 78 1.47 -7.81 -9.50
CA SER A 78 0.17 -7.75 -10.16
C SER A 78 -0.08 -9.00 -10.98
N TYR A 79 -1.36 -9.34 -11.14
CA TYR A 79 -1.80 -10.48 -11.93
C TYR A 79 -2.55 -10.02 -13.17
N THR A 80 -2.32 -10.72 -14.27
CA THR A 80 -3.20 -10.66 -15.44
C THR A 80 -3.40 -12.07 -15.98
N ALA A 81 -4.55 -12.36 -16.58
CA ALA A 81 -4.84 -13.68 -17.14
C ALA A 81 -3.82 -14.12 -18.23
N THR A 82 -3.21 -13.16 -18.91
CA THR A 82 -2.26 -13.44 -20.00
C THR A 82 -0.83 -13.68 -19.52
N LYS A 83 -0.40 -13.07 -18.40
CA LYS A 83 1.00 -13.15 -17.91
C LYS A 83 1.13 -13.91 -16.59
N GLY A 84 0.01 -14.13 -15.88
CA GLY A 84 0.06 -14.58 -14.49
C GLY A 84 0.57 -13.49 -13.55
N TRP A 85 1.12 -13.89 -12.41
CA TRP A 85 1.75 -12.96 -11.46
C TRP A 85 3.07 -12.42 -12.01
N THR A 86 3.24 -11.11 -11.92
CA THR A 86 4.49 -10.40 -12.24
C THR A 86 4.90 -9.59 -11.03
N THR A 87 6.21 -9.51 -10.78
CA THR A 87 6.76 -8.80 -9.59
C THR A 87 7.76 -7.74 -10.04
N SER A 88 7.75 -6.60 -9.35
CA SER A 88 8.75 -5.54 -9.45
C SER A 88 9.21 -5.07 -8.07
N ALA A 89 10.27 -4.29 -8.03
CA ALA A 89 10.89 -3.75 -6.84
C ALA A 89 10.95 -2.21 -6.96
N PRO A 90 9.88 -1.51 -6.56
CA PRO A 90 9.80 -0.05 -6.69
C PRO A 90 10.87 0.70 -5.93
N ASP A 91 11.19 0.27 -4.71
CA ASP A 91 12.24 0.85 -3.88
C ASP A 91 12.98 -0.24 -3.11
N VAL A 92 14.30 -0.27 -3.25
CA VAL A 92 15.21 -1.24 -2.63
C VAL A 92 16.45 -0.56 -2.05
N VAL A 93 16.39 0.75 -1.85
CA VAL A 93 17.49 1.52 -1.29
C VAL A 93 17.27 1.71 0.22
N GLY A 94 17.99 0.93 1.01
CA GLY A 94 17.78 0.86 2.45
C GLY A 94 16.66 -0.13 2.83
N ASP A 95 16.18 -0.04 4.07
CA ASP A 95 15.08 -0.85 4.60
C ASP A 95 13.75 -0.11 4.37
N THR A 96 13.14 -0.31 3.19
CA THR A 96 11.95 0.42 2.71
C THR A 96 10.77 -0.50 2.48
N GLY A 97 9.53 0.00 2.62
CA GLY A 97 8.33 -0.76 2.28
C GLY A 97 7.57 -1.37 3.45
N LYS A 98 7.92 -1.05 4.70
CA LYS A 98 7.10 -1.44 5.86
C LYS A 98 5.78 -0.65 5.89
N TYR A 99 4.75 -1.27 6.48
CA TYR A 99 3.41 -0.66 6.61
C TYR A 99 2.84 -0.15 5.29
N THR A 100 3.13 -0.84 4.18
CA THR A 100 2.70 -0.39 2.84
C THR A 100 1.20 -0.38 2.67
N SER A 101 0.68 0.61 1.95
CA SER A 101 -0.71 0.71 1.52
C SER A 101 -0.78 1.07 0.04
N ILE A 102 -1.71 0.45 -0.71
CA ILE A 102 -1.86 0.63 -2.16
C ILE A 102 -3.24 1.13 -2.53
N ALA A 103 -3.31 2.07 -3.46
CA ALA A 103 -4.52 2.47 -4.20
C ALA A 103 -4.22 2.50 -5.70
N LEU A 104 -5.24 2.36 -6.53
CA LEU A 104 -5.12 2.47 -7.98
C LEU A 104 -5.81 3.73 -8.47
N ASP A 105 -5.19 4.45 -9.41
CA ASP A 105 -5.81 5.58 -10.07
C ASP A 105 -6.85 5.15 -11.11
N SER A 106 -7.53 6.12 -11.72
CA SER A 106 -8.55 5.88 -12.75
C SER A 106 -8.00 5.21 -14.02
N SER A 107 -6.68 5.14 -14.18
CA SER A 107 -5.98 4.47 -15.27
C SER A 107 -5.36 3.13 -14.84
N ASN A 108 -5.70 2.65 -13.63
CA ASN A 108 -5.15 1.45 -12.99
C ASN A 108 -3.64 1.52 -12.67
N ASN A 109 -3.08 2.73 -12.56
CA ASN A 109 -1.71 2.89 -12.12
C ASN A 109 -1.64 2.76 -10.58
N PRO A 110 -0.68 2.01 -10.03
CA PRO A 110 -0.52 1.88 -8.60
C PRO A 110 0.13 3.12 -7.96
N HIS A 111 -0.43 3.51 -6.82
CA HIS A 111 0.05 4.52 -5.89
C HIS A 111 0.28 3.82 -4.55
N ILE A 112 1.47 3.90 -4.00
CA ILE A 112 1.86 3.16 -2.79
C ILE A 112 2.49 4.13 -1.79
N SER A 113 1.96 4.15 -0.57
CA SER A 113 2.62 4.76 0.60
C SER A 113 3.32 3.69 1.42
N TYR A 114 4.44 4.03 2.05
CA TYR A 114 5.22 3.09 2.85
C TYR A 114 6.18 3.83 3.79
N TYR A 115 6.67 3.13 4.80
CA TYR A 115 7.68 3.58 5.73
C TYR A 115 9.08 3.16 5.27
N ASP A 116 10.01 4.10 5.32
CA ASP A 116 11.45 3.91 5.11
C ASP A 116 12.13 3.90 6.49
N GLU A 117 12.43 2.70 7.01
CA GLU A 117 13.05 2.54 8.34
C GLU A 117 14.52 2.97 8.37
N THR A 118 15.18 3.09 7.22
CA THR A 118 16.56 3.57 7.17
C THR A 118 16.67 5.07 7.47
N ASN A 119 15.66 5.84 7.03
CA ASN A 119 15.64 7.29 7.15
C ASN A 119 14.55 7.79 8.11
N ASP A 120 13.71 6.89 8.64
CA ASP A 120 12.54 7.19 9.47
C ASP A 120 11.51 8.10 8.76
N ASP A 121 11.37 7.93 7.42
CA ASP A 121 10.59 8.80 6.55
C ASP A 121 9.28 8.14 6.10
N LEU A 122 8.22 8.97 5.91
CA LEU A 122 7.07 8.60 5.08
C LEU A 122 7.44 8.74 3.59
N ARG A 123 7.34 7.65 2.85
CA ARG A 123 7.63 7.59 1.42
C ARG A 123 6.38 7.29 0.60
N TYR A 124 6.44 7.68 -0.65
CA TYR A 124 5.42 7.43 -1.65
C TYR A 124 6.06 7.07 -2.98
N THR A 125 5.43 6.14 -3.71
CA THR A 125 5.78 5.82 -5.09
C THR A 125 4.53 5.62 -5.93
N SER A 126 4.63 5.96 -7.22
CA SER A 126 3.60 5.63 -8.22
C SER A 126 4.25 5.11 -9.49
N HIS A 127 3.51 4.30 -10.22
CA HIS A 127 3.96 3.79 -11.52
C HIS A 127 3.06 4.33 -12.63
N THR A 128 3.69 4.79 -13.70
CA THR A 128 2.97 5.18 -14.92
C THR A 128 3.56 4.42 -16.10
N VAL A 129 2.70 3.92 -16.98
CA VAL A 129 3.14 3.25 -18.22
C VAL A 129 4.06 4.20 -19.01
N ASN A 130 5.18 3.69 -19.50
CA ASN A 130 6.26 4.40 -20.23
C ASN A 130 7.17 5.31 -19.39
N VAL A 131 6.85 5.58 -18.11
CA VAL A 131 7.71 6.33 -17.19
C VAL A 131 8.39 5.39 -16.19
N GLY A 132 7.65 4.38 -15.71
CA GLY A 132 8.09 3.48 -14.65
C GLY A 132 7.70 4.00 -13.26
N TRP A 133 8.42 3.51 -12.24
CA TRP A 133 8.23 3.93 -10.86
C TRP A 133 8.88 5.28 -10.60
N THR A 134 8.15 6.16 -9.94
CA THR A 134 8.63 7.47 -9.45
C THR A 134 8.54 7.48 -7.94
N LEU A 135 9.58 7.92 -7.25
CA LEU A 135 9.66 7.93 -5.79
C LEU A 135 9.68 9.37 -5.26
N SER A 136 9.06 9.59 -4.13
CA SER A 136 9.16 10.86 -3.39
C SER A 136 9.14 10.63 -1.88
N THR A 137 9.87 11.46 -1.13
CA THR A 137 9.69 11.61 0.30
C THR A 137 8.51 12.53 0.54
N VAL A 138 7.58 12.09 1.37
CA VAL A 138 6.35 12.83 1.71
C VAL A 138 6.57 13.68 2.95
N ASP A 139 7.12 13.06 3.97
CA ASP A 139 7.47 13.69 5.24
C ASP A 139 8.76 13.06 5.77
N SER A 140 9.69 13.90 6.24
CA SER A 140 10.97 13.51 6.85
C SER A 140 11.20 14.26 8.17
N THR A 141 10.13 14.65 8.82
CA THR A 141 10.16 15.41 10.08
C THR A 141 10.09 14.45 11.26
N ASP A 142 11.24 14.06 11.78
CA ASP A 142 11.39 13.04 12.82
C ASP A 142 11.04 11.60 12.30
N ASP A 143 10.67 10.68 13.18
CA ASP A 143 10.24 9.32 12.86
C ASP A 143 8.75 9.32 12.49
N VAL A 144 8.47 9.28 11.19
CA VAL A 144 7.14 9.40 10.58
C VAL A 144 6.89 8.35 9.50
N GLY A 145 5.63 7.95 9.33
CA GLY A 145 5.23 7.09 8.20
C GLY A 145 4.91 5.65 8.58
N SER A 146 4.93 5.30 9.86
CA SER A 146 4.40 3.99 10.28
C SER A 146 2.89 3.92 10.11
N PHE A 147 2.35 2.71 9.88
CA PHE A 147 0.91 2.44 9.75
C PHE A 147 0.23 3.32 8.69
N THR A 148 0.85 3.44 7.50
CA THR A 148 0.30 4.27 6.44
C THR A 148 -0.99 3.68 5.87
N SER A 149 -1.91 4.56 5.46
CA SER A 149 -3.07 4.21 4.64
C SER A 149 -3.24 5.28 3.56
N ILE A 150 -3.46 4.87 2.30
CA ILE A 150 -3.58 5.77 1.15
C ILE A 150 -4.96 5.68 0.50
N ALA A 151 -5.51 6.83 0.16
CA ALA A 151 -6.69 6.97 -0.69
C ALA A 151 -6.42 8.01 -1.80
N LEU A 152 -7.12 7.88 -2.92
CA LEU A 152 -7.04 8.83 -4.04
C LEU A 152 -8.36 9.58 -4.20
N ASP A 153 -8.28 10.89 -4.48
CA ASP A 153 -9.47 11.64 -4.85
C ASP A 153 -9.85 11.39 -6.34
N SER A 154 -10.99 11.93 -6.76
CA SER A 154 -11.47 11.81 -8.14
C SER A 154 -10.56 12.44 -9.21
N SER A 155 -9.55 13.19 -8.79
CA SER A 155 -8.50 13.78 -9.64
C SER A 155 -7.19 13.00 -9.54
N ASN A 156 -7.20 11.83 -8.89
CA ASN A 156 -6.07 10.95 -8.61
C ASN A 156 -5.00 11.60 -7.69
N ASN A 157 -5.36 12.60 -6.90
CA ASN A 157 -4.45 13.15 -5.89
C ASN A 157 -4.42 12.23 -4.67
N PRO A 158 -3.24 11.82 -4.17
CA PRO A 158 -3.12 10.97 -3.01
C PRO A 158 -3.31 11.74 -1.69
N TYR A 159 -3.99 11.05 -0.76
CA TYR A 159 -4.13 11.40 0.65
C TYR A 159 -3.61 10.22 1.46
N ILE A 160 -2.77 10.48 2.45
CA ILE A 160 -2.11 9.44 3.25
C ILE A 160 -2.30 9.77 4.72
N SER A 161 -2.94 8.89 5.48
CA SER A 161 -2.87 8.93 6.94
C SER A 161 -1.64 8.15 7.40
N TYR A 162 -0.98 8.60 8.47
CA TYR A 162 0.22 7.97 9.00
C TYR A 162 0.47 8.35 10.45
N TYR A 163 1.27 7.55 11.12
CA TYR A 163 1.66 7.75 12.50
C TYR A 163 3.03 8.41 12.59
N LYS A 164 3.15 9.36 13.50
CA LYS A 164 4.41 9.96 13.94
C LYS A 164 4.81 9.37 15.29
N THR A 165 5.92 8.66 15.35
CA THR A 165 6.40 8.00 16.56
C THR A 165 6.82 9.02 17.64
N THR A 166 7.52 10.09 17.22
CA THR A 166 7.86 11.21 18.09
C THR A 166 6.64 12.09 18.33
N GLY A 167 6.08 12.07 19.51
CA GLY A 167 4.83 12.78 19.87
C GLY A 167 3.62 11.86 19.86
N GLN A 168 3.68 10.74 19.17
CA GLN A 168 2.60 9.75 19.09
C GLN A 168 1.32 10.31 18.46
N ASP A 169 1.48 10.99 17.33
CA ASP A 169 0.47 11.78 16.65
C ASP A 169 -0.10 11.09 15.42
N LEU A 170 -1.37 11.36 15.11
CA LEU A 170 -1.98 11.05 13.82
C LEU A 170 -1.82 12.23 12.86
N LEU A 171 -1.19 11.98 11.72
CA LEU A 171 -0.99 12.97 10.67
C LEU A 171 -1.69 12.54 9.37
N CYS A 172 -1.90 13.52 8.50
CA CYS A 172 -2.39 13.32 7.14
C CYS A 172 -1.54 14.16 6.17
N ALA A 173 -1.06 13.52 5.11
CA ALA A 173 -0.43 14.19 3.98
C ALA A 173 -1.35 14.16 2.76
N SER A 174 -1.30 15.20 1.95
CA SER A 174 -1.97 15.25 0.65
C SER A 174 -1.06 15.85 -0.40
N HIS A 175 -1.19 15.40 -1.63
CA HIS A 175 -0.44 15.94 -2.76
C HIS A 175 -1.38 16.62 -3.75
N THR A 176 -1.00 17.80 -4.18
CA THR A 176 -1.71 18.52 -5.26
C THR A 176 -0.72 18.90 -6.35
N VAL A 177 -1.10 18.70 -7.60
CA VAL A 177 -0.28 19.09 -8.76
C VAL A 177 0.07 20.59 -8.66
N ASN A 178 1.32 20.95 -8.90
CA ASN A 178 1.93 22.28 -8.79
C ASN A 178 2.13 22.83 -7.37
N VAL A 179 1.64 22.16 -6.32
CA VAL A 179 1.88 22.53 -4.92
C VAL A 179 2.87 21.58 -4.26
N GLY A 180 2.78 20.28 -4.59
CA GLY A 180 3.54 19.21 -3.96
C GLY A 180 2.83 18.63 -2.75
N TRP A 181 3.58 17.99 -1.85
CA TRP A 181 3.09 17.42 -0.61
C TRP A 181 2.86 18.49 0.46
N THR A 182 1.75 18.36 1.16
CA THR A 182 1.42 19.14 2.36
C THR A 182 1.05 18.18 3.49
N THR A 183 1.55 18.44 4.70
CA THR A 183 1.34 17.60 5.88
C THR A 183 0.58 18.37 6.95
N ASN A 184 -0.34 17.72 7.63
CA ASN A 184 -1.15 18.31 8.70
C ASN A 184 -1.32 17.32 9.85
N SER A 185 -1.24 17.83 11.09
CA SER A 185 -1.62 17.05 12.25
C SER A 185 -3.15 16.93 12.31
N VAL A 186 -3.65 15.71 12.41
CA VAL A 186 -5.07 15.42 12.58
C VAL A 186 -5.42 15.43 14.06
N PHE A 187 -4.60 14.77 14.89
CA PHE A 187 -4.76 14.73 16.33
C PHE A 187 -3.42 14.49 17.04
N THR A 188 -3.17 15.23 18.13
CA THR A 188 -1.88 15.27 18.84
C THR A 188 -1.99 15.05 20.35
N ALA A 189 -3.15 14.67 20.86
CA ALA A 189 -3.33 14.46 22.29
C ALA A 189 -3.30 12.97 22.65
N GLY A 190 -2.22 12.52 23.28
CA GLY A 190 -1.99 11.14 23.69
C GLY A 190 -1.38 10.28 22.58
N ASN A 191 -1.38 8.96 22.74
CA ASN A 191 -0.89 8.02 21.74
C ASN A 191 -2.03 7.68 20.77
N VAL A 192 -2.02 8.27 19.57
CA VAL A 192 -3.10 8.18 18.59
C VAL A 192 -2.56 7.97 17.18
N GLY A 193 -3.30 7.24 16.34
CA GLY A 193 -3.00 7.09 14.92
C GLY A 193 -2.24 5.84 14.53
N SER A 194 -1.86 4.97 15.46
CA SER A 194 -1.40 3.64 15.12
C SER A 194 -2.53 2.85 14.44
N GLU A 195 -2.20 2.14 13.35
CA GLU A 195 -3.16 1.35 12.56
C GLU A 195 -4.34 2.19 11.99
N SER A 196 -4.08 3.46 11.63
CA SER A 196 -5.08 4.32 10.99
C SER A 196 -5.44 3.82 9.60
N SER A 197 -6.68 4.14 9.18
CA SER A 197 -7.17 3.90 7.83
C SER A 197 -7.84 5.17 7.31
N ILE A 198 -7.67 5.47 6.02
CA ILE A 198 -8.24 6.65 5.37
C ILE A 198 -9.12 6.25 4.20
N ILE A 199 -10.27 6.88 4.09
CA ILE A 199 -11.10 6.86 2.88
C ILE A 199 -11.56 8.28 2.55
N LEU A 200 -11.91 8.50 1.29
CA LEU A 200 -12.48 9.75 0.82
C LEU A 200 -13.91 9.54 0.34
N ASP A 201 -14.80 10.47 0.67
CA ASP A 201 -16.12 10.52 0.05
C ASP A 201 -16.07 11.20 -1.33
N ASN A 202 -17.21 11.18 -2.05
CA ASN A 202 -17.32 11.78 -3.38
C ASN A 202 -17.10 13.31 -3.39
N SER A 203 -17.17 13.96 -2.24
CA SER A 203 -16.91 15.40 -2.04
C SER A 203 -15.47 15.67 -1.61
N LYS A 204 -14.61 14.64 -1.58
CA LYS A 204 -13.21 14.65 -1.11
C LYS A 204 -13.05 14.92 0.39
N ASN A 205 -14.09 14.68 1.18
CA ASN A 205 -13.94 14.73 2.63
C ASN A 205 -13.19 13.48 3.10
N ILE A 206 -12.27 13.68 4.04
CA ILE A 206 -11.47 12.63 4.67
C ILE A 206 -12.27 12.01 5.80
N HIS A 207 -12.29 10.68 5.85
CA HIS A 207 -12.89 9.87 6.91
C HIS A 207 -11.90 8.84 7.44
#